data_8ef2ad635fc44830d2abf77d0451eb80
#
_entry.id   8ef2ad635fc44830d2abf77d0451eb80
#
_cell.length_a   1.000
_cell.length_b   1.000
_cell.length_c   1.000
_cell.angle_alpha   90.00
_cell.angle_beta   90.00
_cell.angle_gamma   90.00
#
_symmetry.space_group_name_H-M   'P 1'
#
loop_
_entity.id
_entity.type
_entity.pdbx_description
1 polymer ?
#
loop_
_entity_poly.entity_id
_entity_poly.type
_entity_poly.pdbx_seq_one_letter_code
_entity_poly.pdbx_strand_id
1 'polypeptide(L)'
;QTPPNIVLIVAEDLSPRVGAFGDVVAQTPNIDALANDGVRFTQVFSASGVCAPNRSALITGVYPQSLGTQHMRTTNRDYEAVPPAAVKAFPELLRQAGYATANTAKTDYQFGEPFTIWDVNEGNFALPPDLAVWRQLPAGKPFFAMINLMSTHESRLATLETEGQGAFGS
;
A
#
# COMPACT_ATOMS: atom_id res chain seq x y z
N GLN A 1 -2.65 -23.96 16.80
CA GLN A 1 -1.55 -23.27 16.15
C GLN A 1 -1.78 -21.77 16.28
N THR A 2 -0.75 -21.02 16.63
CA THR A 2 -0.82 -19.55 16.61
C THR A 2 -0.88 -19.08 15.16
N PRO A 3 -1.82 -18.22 14.78
CA PRO A 3 -1.87 -17.65 13.43
C PRO A 3 -0.55 -16.93 13.07
N PRO A 4 -0.08 -17.02 11.81
CA PRO A 4 1.15 -16.35 11.39
C PRO A 4 0.99 -14.83 11.33
N ASN A 5 2.08 -14.10 11.51
CA ASN A 5 2.12 -12.70 11.15
C ASN A 5 2.06 -12.54 9.63
N ILE A 6 1.41 -11.46 9.16
CA ILE A 6 1.23 -11.16 7.75
C ILE A 6 1.82 -9.78 7.47
N VAL A 7 2.69 -9.69 6.47
CA VAL A 7 3.23 -8.41 5.99
C VAL A 7 2.92 -8.28 4.51
N LEU A 8 2.25 -7.19 4.14
CA LEU A 8 2.00 -6.78 2.77
C LEU A 8 2.88 -5.57 2.45
N ILE A 9 3.85 -5.75 1.56
CA ILE A 9 4.70 -4.65 1.09
C ILE A 9 4.18 -4.19 -0.27
N VAL A 10 3.84 -2.91 -0.36
CA VAL A 10 3.35 -2.27 -1.58
C VAL A 10 4.40 -1.25 -2.04
N ALA A 11 5.02 -1.50 -3.18
CA ALA A 11 5.87 -0.53 -3.85
C ALA A 11 5.01 0.24 -4.87
N GLU A 12 4.80 1.53 -4.60
CA GLU A 12 3.97 2.39 -5.47
C GLU A 12 4.67 2.60 -6.82
N ASP A 13 3.92 2.48 -7.92
CA ASP A 13 4.36 2.76 -9.30
C ASP A 13 5.63 1.99 -9.77
N LEU A 14 6.04 0.92 -9.06
CA LEU A 14 7.33 0.26 -9.31
C LEU A 14 7.45 -0.36 -10.71
N SER A 15 6.35 -0.75 -11.36
CA SER A 15 6.39 -1.56 -12.59
C SER A 15 7.25 -2.85 -12.43
N PRO A 16 7.41 -3.73 -13.44
CA PRO A 16 8.20 -4.96 -13.31
C PRO A 16 9.73 -4.73 -13.40
N ARG A 17 10.24 -3.60 -12.88
CA ARG A 17 11.67 -3.28 -12.82
C ARG A 17 12.34 -3.97 -11.63
N VAL A 18 12.34 -5.29 -11.64
CA VAL A 18 12.87 -6.17 -10.59
C VAL A 18 13.61 -7.33 -11.25
N GLY A 19 14.79 -7.69 -10.74
CA GLY A 19 15.61 -8.77 -11.28
C GLY A 19 14.86 -10.09 -11.37
N ALA A 20 14.10 -10.46 -10.34
CA ALA A 20 13.28 -11.67 -10.33
C ALA A 20 12.22 -11.74 -11.45
N PHE A 21 11.84 -10.61 -12.06
CA PHE A 21 10.95 -10.53 -13.22
C PHE A 21 11.67 -10.34 -14.55
N GLY A 22 13.01 -10.44 -14.56
CA GLY A 22 13.83 -10.43 -15.77
C GLY A 22 14.42 -9.07 -16.14
N ASP A 23 14.31 -8.05 -15.28
CA ASP A 23 15.01 -6.79 -15.51
C ASP A 23 16.52 -7.01 -15.28
N VAL A 24 17.33 -6.76 -16.32
CA VAL A 24 18.78 -6.99 -16.28
C VAL A 24 19.57 -5.81 -15.72
N VAL A 25 18.92 -4.68 -15.49
CA VAL A 25 19.54 -3.46 -14.98
C VAL A 25 19.27 -3.29 -13.48
N ALA A 26 18.07 -3.64 -13.03
CA ALA A 26 17.66 -3.50 -11.65
C ALA A 26 18.48 -4.43 -10.73
N GLN A 27 19.05 -3.86 -9.70
CA GLN A 27 19.75 -4.62 -8.65
C GLN A 27 18.82 -4.76 -7.44
N THR A 28 18.12 -5.87 -7.36
CA THR A 28 17.09 -6.13 -6.34
C THR A 28 17.37 -7.42 -5.54
N PRO A 29 18.57 -7.61 -4.96
CA PRO A 29 19.00 -8.90 -4.43
C PRO A 29 18.09 -9.43 -3.31
N ASN A 30 17.52 -8.57 -2.47
CA ASN A 30 16.62 -8.99 -1.39
C ASN A 30 15.26 -9.42 -1.91
N ILE A 31 14.71 -8.72 -2.91
CA ILE A 31 13.45 -9.10 -3.57
C ILE A 31 13.64 -10.40 -4.36
N ASP A 32 14.78 -10.53 -5.03
CA ASP A 32 15.13 -11.72 -5.81
C ASP A 32 15.28 -12.95 -4.90
N ALA A 33 15.89 -12.79 -3.73
CA ALA A 33 15.98 -13.85 -2.73
C ALA A 33 14.60 -14.26 -2.23
N LEU A 34 13.74 -13.30 -1.88
CA LEU A 34 12.36 -13.57 -1.46
C LEU A 34 11.57 -14.28 -2.57
N ALA A 35 11.75 -13.89 -3.81
CA ALA A 35 11.11 -14.52 -4.97
C ALA A 35 11.58 -15.96 -5.20
N ASN A 36 12.83 -16.27 -4.87
CA ASN A 36 13.38 -17.62 -4.96
C ASN A 36 12.85 -18.54 -3.85
N ASP A 37 12.60 -18.01 -2.66
CA ASP A 37 12.07 -18.76 -1.52
C ASP A 37 10.54 -18.86 -1.55
N GLY A 38 9.87 -18.07 -2.38
CA GLY A 38 8.43 -17.93 -2.44
C GLY A 38 7.81 -18.31 -3.77
N VAL A 39 6.67 -17.68 -4.08
CA VAL A 39 5.93 -17.85 -5.34
C VAL A 39 5.88 -16.53 -6.09
N ARG A 40 6.25 -16.55 -7.37
CA ARG A 40 6.14 -15.41 -8.28
C ARG A 40 4.87 -15.51 -9.12
N PHE A 41 4.06 -14.47 -9.09
CA PHE A 41 2.90 -14.36 -9.97
C PHE A 41 3.27 -13.49 -11.16
N THR A 42 3.28 -14.05 -12.34
CA THR A 42 3.70 -13.37 -13.59
C THR A 42 2.53 -12.69 -14.33
N GLN A 43 1.30 -12.97 -13.91
CA GLN A 43 0.08 -12.39 -14.50
C GLN A 43 -0.84 -11.90 -13.37
N VAL A 44 -0.53 -10.73 -12.86
CA VAL A 44 -1.36 -10.05 -11.86
C VAL A 44 -1.89 -8.75 -12.47
N PHE A 45 -3.19 -8.53 -12.34
CA PHE A 45 -3.87 -7.37 -12.89
C PHE A 45 -4.46 -6.54 -11.77
N SER A 46 -4.25 -5.23 -11.83
CA SER A 46 -4.90 -4.30 -10.92
C SER A 46 -6.33 -3.99 -11.37
N ALA A 47 -7.19 -3.66 -10.42
CA ALA A 47 -8.58 -3.27 -10.70
C ALA A 47 -8.68 -1.88 -11.35
N SER A 48 -7.64 -1.06 -11.23
CA SER A 48 -7.52 0.28 -11.82
C SER A 48 -6.06 0.62 -12.09
N GLY A 49 -5.80 1.40 -13.13
CA GLY A 49 -4.46 1.85 -13.51
C GLY A 49 -3.90 3.02 -12.69
N VAL A 50 -4.65 3.53 -11.69
CA VAL A 50 -4.22 4.62 -10.81
C VAL A 50 -4.32 4.24 -9.35
N CYS A 51 -3.49 4.87 -8.50
CA CYS A 51 -3.27 4.48 -7.11
C CYS A 51 -4.55 4.45 -6.26
N ALA A 52 -5.28 5.56 -6.11
CA ALA A 52 -6.39 5.65 -5.18
C ALA A 52 -7.56 4.69 -5.50
N PRO A 53 -8.09 4.61 -6.73
CA PRO A 53 -9.09 3.60 -7.07
C PRO A 53 -8.60 2.16 -6.88
N ASN A 54 -7.34 1.87 -7.26
CA ASN A 54 -6.79 0.54 -7.05
C ASN A 54 -6.62 0.20 -5.56
N ARG A 55 -6.25 1.17 -4.73
CA ARG A 55 -6.14 0.98 -3.29
C ARG A 55 -7.51 0.74 -2.63
N SER A 56 -8.55 1.44 -3.12
CA SER A 56 -9.93 1.16 -2.72
C SER A 56 -10.31 -0.31 -3.00
N ALA A 57 -10.03 -0.78 -4.21
CA ALA A 57 -10.27 -2.18 -4.57
C ALA A 57 -9.45 -3.16 -3.73
N LEU A 58 -8.17 -2.87 -3.52
CA LEU A 58 -7.27 -3.72 -2.74
C LEU A 58 -7.77 -3.89 -1.30
N ILE A 59 -8.17 -2.79 -0.66
CA ILE A 59 -8.54 -2.84 0.76
C ILE A 59 -9.94 -3.44 1.00
N THR A 60 -10.86 -3.31 0.04
CA THR A 60 -12.25 -3.76 0.17
C THR A 60 -12.56 -5.06 -0.55
N GLY A 61 -11.73 -5.47 -1.53
CA GLY A 61 -12.03 -6.59 -2.42
C GLY A 61 -13.18 -6.32 -3.40
N VAL A 62 -13.61 -5.07 -3.58
CA VAL A 62 -14.72 -4.68 -4.44
C VAL A 62 -14.23 -3.75 -5.55
N TYR A 63 -14.73 -3.93 -6.76
CA TYR A 63 -14.39 -3.05 -7.88
C TYR A 63 -14.74 -1.59 -7.60
N PRO A 64 -13.88 -0.63 -7.92
CA PRO A 64 -14.09 0.79 -7.59
C PRO A 64 -15.40 1.35 -8.14
N GLN A 65 -15.82 0.91 -9.34
CA GLN A 65 -17.06 1.33 -9.98
C GLN A 65 -18.32 0.95 -9.17
N SER A 66 -18.23 -0.16 -8.42
CA SER A 66 -19.34 -0.60 -7.57
C SER A 66 -19.47 0.19 -6.26
N LEU A 67 -18.41 0.92 -5.90
CA LEU A 67 -18.34 1.72 -4.66
C LEU A 67 -18.36 3.22 -4.91
N GLY A 68 -18.32 3.68 -6.17
CA GLY A 68 -18.15 5.10 -6.50
C GLY A 68 -16.74 5.63 -6.23
N THR A 69 -15.75 4.75 -6.12
CA THR A 69 -14.36 5.09 -5.81
C THR A 69 -13.43 5.08 -7.03
N GLN A 70 -14.00 5.05 -8.24
CA GLN A 70 -13.25 4.98 -9.50
C GLN A 70 -12.54 6.28 -9.89
N HIS A 71 -12.80 7.37 -9.19
CA HIS A 71 -12.21 8.68 -9.47
C HIS A 71 -11.00 8.95 -8.59
N MET A 72 -10.08 9.79 -9.08
CA MET A 72 -8.87 10.13 -8.35
C MET A 72 -9.09 11.32 -7.43
N ARG A 73 -8.96 11.11 -6.11
CA ARG A 73 -8.98 12.13 -5.03
C ARG A 73 -10.12 13.15 -5.14
N THR A 74 -11.32 12.66 -5.37
CA THR A 74 -12.53 13.48 -5.45
C THR A 74 -12.94 14.10 -4.12
N THR A 75 -12.44 13.59 -3.01
CA THR A 75 -12.61 14.18 -1.66
C THR A 75 -12.17 15.64 -1.61
N ASN A 76 -11.18 16.03 -2.42
CA ASN A 76 -10.74 17.43 -2.55
C ASN A 76 -11.77 18.31 -3.31
N ARG A 77 -12.89 17.75 -3.76
CA ARG A 77 -13.93 18.38 -4.58
C ARG A 77 -15.34 18.12 -4.04
N ASP A 78 -15.45 18.02 -2.72
CA ASP A 78 -16.72 17.79 -2.00
C ASP A 78 -17.43 16.48 -2.35
N TYR A 79 -16.73 15.50 -2.93
CA TYR A 79 -17.25 14.16 -3.15
C TYR A 79 -16.42 13.14 -2.42
N GLU A 80 -17.07 12.38 -1.56
CA GLU A 80 -16.51 11.21 -0.90
C GLU A 80 -17.46 10.03 -1.08
N ALA A 81 -16.94 8.91 -1.55
CA ALA A 81 -17.73 7.71 -1.68
C ALA A 81 -18.11 7.17 -0.29
N VAL A 82 -19.34 6.69 -0.16
CA VAL A 82 -19.82 6.03 1.06
C VAL A 82 -20.11 4.57 0.74
N PRO A 83 -19.18 3.66 0.99
CA PRO A 83 -19.41 2.24 0.77
C PRO A 83 -20.59 1.72 1.58
N PRO A 84 -21.38 0.76 1.06
CA PRO A 84 -22.41 0.11 1.84
C PRO A 84 -21.85 -0.48 3.15
N ALA A 85 -22.63 -0.46 4.22
CA ALA A 85 -22.21 -0.92 5.55
C ALA A 85 -21.74 -2.39 5.59
N ALA A 86 -22.19 -3.21 4.63
CA ALA A 86 -21.75 -4.60 4.48
C ALA A 86 -20.34 -4.73 3.87
N VAL A 87 -19.83 -3.71 3.19
CA VAL A 87 -18.48 -3.69 2.65
C VAL A 87 -17.52 -3.34 3.78
N LYS A 88 -16.61 -4.25 4.07
CA LYS A 88 -15.56 -4.07 5.07
C LYS A 88 -14.20 -4.02 4.40
N ALA A 89 -13.30 -3.22 4.94
CA ALA A 89 -11.90 -3.36 4.62
C ALA A 89 -11.37 -4.69 5.20
N PHE A 90 -10.56 -5.43 4.42
CA PHE A 90 -10.12 -6.76 4.89
C PHE A 90 -9.32 -6.72 6.21
N PRO A 91 -8.58 -5.63 6.57
CA PRO A 91 -7.97 -5.58 7.90
C PRO A 91 -8.98 -5.53 9.05
N GLU A 92 -10.20 -5.01 8.82
CA GLU A 92 -11.27 -5.10 9.82
C GLU A 92 -11.65 -6.56 10.11
N LEU A 93 -11.68 -7.39 9.05
CA LEU A 93 -11.95 -8.83 9.19
C LEU A 93 -10.80 -9.55 9.91
N LEU A 94 -9.56 -9.15 9.65
CA LEU A 94 -8.39 -9.67 10.37
C LEU A 94 -8.45 -9.28 11.86
N ARG A 95 -8.84 -8.04 12.19
CA ARG A 95 -9.04 -7.62 13.58
C ARG A 95 -10.11 -8.43 14.27
N GLN A 96 -11.23 -8.73 13.60
CA GLN A 96 -12.26 -9.63 14.12
C GLN A 96 -11.72 -11.05 14.37
N ALA A 97 -10.75 -11.48 13.57
CA ALA A 97 -10.05 -12.77 13.77
C ALA A 97 -8.92 -12.71 14.83
N GLY A 98 -8.74 -11.57 15.52
CA GLY A 98 -7.80 -11.42 16.62
C GLY A 98 -6.44 -10.85 16.24
N TYR A 99 -6.23 -10.44 14.99
CA TYR A 99 -5.01 -9.74 14.57
C TYR A 99 -4.97 -8.30 15.07
N ALA A 100 -3.78 -7.81 15.34
CA ALA A 100 -3.50 -6.40 15.41
C ALA A 100 -3.08 -5.88 14.02
N THR A 101 -3.47 -4.65 13.64
CA THR A 101 -3.27 -4.14 12.27
C THR A 101 -2.51 -2.82 12.25
N ALA A 102 -1.56 -2.68 11.33
CA ALA A 102 -0.78 -1.46 11.15
C ALA A 102 -0.64 -1.09 9.67
N ASN A 103 -0.58 0.21 9.39
CA ASN A 103 -0.36 0.75 8.06
C ASN A 103 0.63 1.91 8.09
N THR A 104 1.51 1.98 7.08
CA THR A 104 2.44 3.09 6.90
C THR A 104 2.08 3.96 5.70
N ALA A 105 2.36 5.23 5.81
CA ALA A 105 2.55 6.22 4.76
C ALA A 105 1.40 6.48 3.78
N LYS A 106 0.49 5.56 3.54
CA LYS A 106 -0.56 5.78 2.53
C LYS A 106 -1.82 4.97 2.79
N THR A 107 -2.95 5.63 2.73
CA THR A 107 -4.30 5.03 2.69
C THR A 107 -4.98 5.31 1.35
N ASP A 108 -5.42 6.53 1.10
CA ASP A 108 -5.88 7.04 -0.21
C ASP A 108 -7.02 6.18 -0.82
N TYR A 109 -8.02 5.79 -0.02
CA TYR A 109 -9.05 4.81 -0.42
C TYR A 109 -10.24 5.41 -1.16
N GLN A 110 -10.33 6.72 -1.34
CA GLN A 110 -11.45 7.45 -1.96
C GLN A 110 -12.78 7.36 -1.20
N PHE A 111 -12.75 6.92 0.04
CA PHE A 111 -13.89 6.94 0.97
C PHE A 111 -13.40 7.30 2.37
N GLY A 112 -14.32 7.76 3.22
CA GLY A 112 -14.03 8.04 4.63
C GLY A 112 -13.50 6.81 5.33
N GLU A 113 -12.25 6.89 5.79
CA GLU A 113 -11.57 5.75 6.41
C GLU A 113 -12.15 5.45 7.79
N PRO A 114 -12.81 4.29 7.99
CA PRO A 114 -13.27 3.91 9.31
C PRO A 114 -12.08 3.71 10.28
N PHE A 115 -12.19 4.24 11.49
CA PHE A 115 -11.19 4.03 12.55
C PHE A 115 -11.00 2.55 12.95
N THR A 116 -11.85 1.69 12.44
CA THR A 116 -11.81 0.23 12.69
C THR A 116 -10.83 -0.51 11.79
N ILE A 117 -10.28 0.12 10.76
CA ILE A 117 -9.35 -0.55 9.81
C ILE A 117 -8.00 -0.84 10.47
N TRP A 118 -7.41 0.15 11.14
CA TRP A 118 -6.06 0.09 11.68
C TRP A 118 -6.03 0.32 13.18
N ASP A 119 -5.20 -0.46 13.90
CA ASP A 119 -4.83 -0.15 15.28
C ASP A 119 -3.75 0.92 15.34
N VAL A 120 -2.82 0.88 14.38
CA VAL A 120 -1.80 1.92 14.16
C VAL A 120 -1.83 2.34 12.70
N ASN A 121 -1.98 3.64 12.44
CA ASN A 121 -1.99 4.21 11.10
C ASN A 121 -1.20 5.52 11.06
N GLU A 122 -0.18 5.58 10.23
CA GLU A 122 0.60 6.81 10.03
C GLU A 122 -0.11 7.84 9.12
N GLY A 123 -1.26 7.46 8.54
CA GLY A 123 -2.03 8.31 7.65
C GLY A 123 -1.48 8.39 6.23
N ASN A 124 -1.96 9.38 5.48
CA ASN A 124 -1.55 9.60 4.09
C ASN A 124 -0.26 10.40 4.01
N PHE A 125 0.66 9.94 3.16
CA PHE A 125 1.90 10.63 2.81
C PHE A 125 2.85 10.92 3.99
N ALA A 126 2.81 10.12 5.07
CA ALA A 126 3.82 10.18 6.11
C ALA A 126 5.22 9.93 5.53
N LEU A 127 6.16 10.83 5.82
CA LEU A 127 7.54 10.77 5.31
C LEU A 127 8.52 11.26 6.39
N PRO A 128 9.57 10.47 6.67
CA PRO A 128 9.79 9.10 6.22
C PRO A 128 8.79 8.13 6.85
N PRO A 129 8.39 7.04 6.14
CA PRO A 129 7.51 6.04 6.72
C PRO A 129 8.25 5.20 7.77
N ASP A 130 7.57 4.82 8.84
CA ASP A 130 8.09 3.82 9.77
C ASP A 130 7.97 2.41 9.18
N LEU A 131 9.02 1.93 8.54
CA LEU A 131 9.07 0.59 7.96
C LEU A 131 9.00 -0.54 9.00
N ALA A 132 9.01 -0.21 10.28
CA ALA A 132 8.89 -1.13 11.39
C ALA A 132 7.63 -0.88 12.25
N VAL A 133 6.59 -0.30 11.65
CA VAL A 133 5.32 0.11 12.29
C VAL A 133 4.69 -1.01 13.13
N TRP A 134 4.87 -2.28 12.74
CA TRP A 134 4.38 -3.44 13.52
C TRP A 134 4.95 -3.50 14.95
N ARG A 135 6.09 -2.85 15.23
CA ARG A 135 6.67 -2.79 16.58
C ARG A 135 5.84 -1.97 17.55
N GLN A 136 4.95 -1.14 17.04
CA GLN A 136 4.01 -0.34 17.84
C GLN A 136 2.77 -1.14 18.23
N LEU A 137 2.58 -2.34 17.65
CA LEU A 137 1.43 -3.19 17.92
C LEU A 137 1.60 -3.98 19.24
N PRO A 138 0.49 -4.36 19.89
CA PRO A 138 0.54 -5.12 21.14
C PRO A 138 1.30 -6.44 20.98
N ALA A 139 2.23 -6.72 21.88
CA ALA A 139 2.94 -7.99 21.93
C ALA A 139 1.98 -9.16 22.21
N GLY A 140 2.31 -10.35 21.70
CA GLY A 140 1.56 -11.58 21.95
C GLY A 140 0.32 -11.80 21.08
N LYS A 141 0.02 -10.87 20.16
CA LYS A 141 -1.01 -11.07 19.12
C LYS A 141 -0.37 -11.28 17.76
N PRO A 142 -0.98 -12.08 16.88
CA PRO A 142 -0.59 -12.06 15.46
C PRO A 142 -0.88 -10.68 14.89
N PHE A 143 -0.09 -10.23 13.93
CA PHE A 143 -0.30 -8.95 13.31
C PHE A 143 -0.40 -9.03 11.79
N PHE A 144 -1.10 -8.06 11.22
CA PHE A 144 -1.06 -7.68 9.82
C PHE A 144 -0.45 -6.28 9.71
N ALA A 145 0.61 -6.13 8.93
CA ALA A 145 1.23 -4.85 8.64
C ALA A 145 1.24 -4.58 7.12
N MET A 146 0.70 -3.43 6.71
CA MET A 146 0.79 -2.94 5.34
C MET A 146 1.87 -1.85 5.27
N ILE A 147 2.94 -2.14 4.54
CA ILE A 147 4.10 -1.27 4.39
C ILE A 147 4.06 -0.67 2.99
N ASN A 148 3.84 0.63 2.89
CA ASN A 148 3.80 1.33 1.61
C ASN A 148 5.13 2.02 1.35
N LEU A 149 5.83 1.57 0.31
CA LEU A 149 7.10 2.15 -0.11
C LEU A 149 6.82 3.31 -1.08
N MET A 150 6.98 4.53 -0.58
CA MET A 150 6.76 5.75 -1.33
C MET A 150 7.98 6.18 -2.16
N SER A 151 9.11 5.53 -2.00
CA SER A 151 10.35 5.85 -2.74
C SER A 151 10.22 5.63 -4.25
N THR A 152 9.33 4.74 -4.66
CA THR A 152 9.06 4.43 -6.07
C THR A 152 7.90 5.22 -6.67
N HIS A 153 7.18 6.02 -5.85
CA HIS A 153 6.05 6.83 -6.30
C HIS A 153 6.48 7.92 -7.29
N GLU A 154 5.68 8.19 -8.32
CA GLU A 154 5.97 9.16 -9.39
C GLU A 154 6.41 10.55 -8.88
N SER A 155 5.84 11.02 -7.77
CA SER A 155 6.20 12.32 -7.19
C SER A 155 7.68 12.42 -6.77
N ARG A 156 8.39 11.29 -6.62
CA ARG A 156 9.82 11.27 -6.30
C ARG A 156 10.70 11.62 -7.49
N LEU A 157 10.23 11.43 -8.71
CA LEU A 157 10.95 11.88 -9.90
C LEU A 157 11.10 13.41 -9.92
N ALA A 158 10.05 14.14 -9.58
CA ALA A 158 10.10 15.60 -9.49
C ALA A 158 11.09 16.11 -8.43
N THR A 159 11.24 15.37 -7.32
CA THR A 159 12.23 15.70 -6.28
C THR A 159 13.66 15.47 -6.78
N LEU A 160 13.90 14.38 -7.49
CA LEU A 160 15.22 14.09 -8.08
C LEU A 160 15.61 15.08 -9.16
N GLU A 161 14.66 15.56 -9.97
CA GLU A 161 14.90 16.60 -10.98
C GLU A 161 15.30 17.93 -10.34
N THR A 162 14.67 18.32 -9.23
CA THR A 162 15.01 19.56 -8.53
C THR A 162 16.34 19.48 -7.79
N GLU A 163 16.67 18.33 -7.23
CA GLU A 163 17.99 18.08 -6.62
C GLU A 163 19.10 17.95 -7.66
N GLY A 164 18.81 17.36 -8.84
CA GLY A 164 19.74 17.23 -9.96
C GLY A 164 20.06 18.57 -10.64
N GLN A 165 19.12 19.48 -10.74
CA GLN A 165 19.36 20.82 -11.29
C GLN A 165 20.25 21.68 -10.40
N GLY A 166 20.29 21.44 -9.10
CA GLY A 166 21.22 22.07 -8.16
C GLY A 166 22.67 21.54 -8.27
N ALA A 167 22.86 20.34 -8.80
CA ALA A 167 24.16 19.68 -8.88
C ALA A 167 24.89 19.91 -10.23
N PHE A 168 24.17 20.31 -11.28
CA PHE A 168 24.74 20.51 -12.63
C PHE A 168 24.64 21.96 -13.15
N GLY A 169 24.26 22.92 -12.31
CA GLY A 169 24.13 24.34 -12.63
C GLY A 169 25.32 25.16 -12.14
N SER A 170 26.49 25.01 -12.75
CA SER A 170 27.58 26.03 -12.73
C SER A 170 28.55 25.78 -13.87
#